data_0fbb6badaa4fc6826bd9a1ab22019f03
#
_entry.id   0fbb6badaa4fc6826bd9a1ab22019f03
#
_cell.length_a   1.000
_cell.length_b   1.000
_cell.length_c   1.000
_cell.angle_alpha   90.00
_cell.angle_beta   90.00
_cell.angle_gamma   90.00
#
_symmetry.space_group_name_H-M   'P 1'
#
loop_
_entity.id
_entity.type
_entity.pdbx_description
1 polymer ?
#
loop_
_entity_poly.entity_id
_entity_poly.type
_entity_poly.pdbx_seq_one_letter_code
_entity_poly.pdbx_strand_id
1 'polypeptide(L)'
;MKNKNIKGELYNIFDNLIYSSFDNVADKVKNNKGVVLNMKKENNKKLFYGLGFSFACVIMLFIGIIFFKNNSNIAIIGIDVNPSLELGINSKNKVVSVNTNNDDAIKVIGDMNLKGTDALVAMNAIFGSMVKNGYINDSENSILISLVDGEYNVDKLANDVYNNLQNEKINSSILTLNTNTSDYDNELSKKYNISVSKVKLIKSIINKNSLYRFEDLSKLNTNELNILANNSINKNEEVSTIGSASTSKYISIDTVKDIVFKHAKVENKNIVNLEIEYDYENGNMIYDVEFDCNNIEYDYEVDAVSGKILESEIENKNKDSNNNNNSSNTYLSKDKIKEIALKKANVSKYYDYDIEFKFKGGTPIYEVEFETDSAEYDIKINAKNGNIIKYEVKNKKVDTSKFISKDKAKNIVLNDAKVTEYYDYEIELDDNEYEISFETREYEYEYKLDARTGKILEKDIDIND
;
A
#
# COMPACT_ATOMS: atom_id res chain seq x y z
N MET A 1 -21.30 -9.60 12.21
CA MET A 1 -22.30 -10.62 11.84
C MET A 1 -21.66 -12.00 11.78
N LYS A 2 -22.33 -13.01 12.32
CA LYS A 2 -21.80 -14.36 12.52
C LYS A 2 -21.39 -14.98 11.17
N ASN A 3 -20.11 -15.29 11.00
CA ASN A 3 -19.68 -16.27 10.01
C ASN A 3 -20.43 -17.57 10.28
N LYS A 4 -21.48 -17.83 9.54
CA LYS A 4 -22.15 -19.12 9.55
C LYS A 4 -21.10 -20.14 9.12
N ASN A 5 -20.88 -21.10 9.99
CA ASN A 5 -19.89 -22.16 9.79
C ASN A 5 -20.38 -23.08 8.66
N ILE A 6 -20.18 -22.63 7.42
CA ILE A 6 -20.55 -23.35 6.19
C ILE A 6 -19.95 -24.74 6.18
N LYS A 7 -18.77 -24.90 6.79
CA LYS A 7 -18.10 -26.20 6.95
C LYS A 7 -18.88 -27.17 7.85
N GLY A 8 -19.46 -26.67 8.95
CA GLY A 8 -20.27 -27.49 9.85
C GLY A 8 -21.63 -27.86 9.22
N GLU A 9 -22.24 -26.93 8.48
CA GLU A 9 -23.49 -27.26 7.76
C GLU A 9 -23.25 -28.25 6.60
N LEU A 10 -22.14 -28.14 5.87
CA LEU A 10 -21.79 -29.11 4.83
C LEU A 10 -21.51 -30.50 5.41
N TYR A 11 -20.78 -30.60 6.53
CA TYR A 11 -20.55 -31.88 7.22
C TYR A 11 -21.84 -32.51 7.71
N ASN A 12 -22.76 -31.74 8.30
CA ASN A 12 -24.08 -32.23 8.72
C ASN A 12 -24.96 -32.66 7.56
N ILE A 13 -24.91 -32.00 6.41
CA ILE A 13 -25.63 -32.40 5.20
C ILE A 13 -25.04 -33.69 4.63
N PHE A 14 -23.72 -33.86 4.64
CA PHE A 14 -23.04 -35.06 4.16
C PHE A 14 -23.30 -36.27 5.06
N ASP A 15 -23.19 -36.11 6.39
CA ASP A 15 -23.51 -37.18 7.36
C ASP A 15 -24.97 -37.61 7.27
N ASN A 16 -25.91 -36.66 7.17
CA ASN A 16 -27.32 -37.00 6.99
C ASN A 16 -27.63 -37.66 5.64
N LEU A 17 -26.95 -37.32 4.55
CA LEU A 17 -27.12 -37.96 3.25
C LEU A 17 -26.54 -39.37 3.20
N ILE A 18 -25.41 -39.61 3.87
CA ILE A 18 -24.78 -40.95 3.96
C ILE A 18 -25.60 -41.86 4.89
N TYR A 19 -25.97 -41.36 6.08
CA TYR A 19 -26.76 -42.15 7.03
C TYR A 19 -28.16 -42.47 6.49
N SER A 20 -28.87 -41.50 5.92
CA SER A 20 -30.22 -41.74 5.39
C SER A 20 -30.25 -42.66 4.21
N SER A 21 -29.20 -42.71 3.38
CA SER A 21 -29.12 -43.68 2.29
C SER A 21 -28.71 -45.08 2.74
N PHE A 22 -27.85 -45.20 3.76
CA PHE A 22 -27.47 -46.50 4.33
C PHE A 22 -28.60 -47.17 5.14
N ASP A 23 -29.32 -46.40 5.97
CA ASP A 23 -30.43 -46.93 6.76
C ASP A 23 -31.62 -47.30 5.86
N ASN A 24 -31.93 -46.55 4.81
CA ASN A 24 -32.94 -46.91 3.83
C ASN A 24 -32.60 -48.20 3.06
N VAL A 25 -31.33 -48.47 2.80
CA VAL A 25 -30.89 -49.71 2.14
C VAL A 25 -30.86 -50.86 3.15
N ALA A 26 -30.41 -50.65 4.41
CA ALA A 26 -30.37 -51.67 5.45
C ALA A 26 -31.79 -52.12 5.86
N ASP A 27 -32.74 -51.19 6.00
CA ASP A 27 -34.14 -51.53 6.33
C ASP A 27 -34.86 -52.23 5.17
N LYS A 28 -34.59 -51.89 3.92
CA LYS A 28 -35.11 -52.61 2.75
C LYS A 28 -34.55 -54.05 2.64
N VAL A 29 -33.32 -54.25 3.10
CA VAL A 29 -32.70 -55.61 3.12
C VAL A 29 -33.21 -56.44 4.32
N LYS A 30 -33.51 -55.85 5.46
CA LYS A 30 -34.05 -56.57 6.65
C LYS A 30 -35.53 -56.98 6.52
N ASN A 31 -36.33 -56.22 5.75
CA ASN A 31 -37.76 -56.49 5.65
C ASN A 31 -38.19 -57.41 4.49
N ASN A 32 -37.27 -57.86 3.65
CA ASN A 32 -37.55 -58.82 2.58
C ASN A 32 -37.19 -60.26 2.99
N LYS A 33 -38.01 -60.85 3.85
CA LYS A 33 -38.07 -62.32 4.00
C LYS A 33 -38.74 -62.94 2.79
N GLY A 34 -37.95 -63.53 1.91
CA GLY A 34 -38.36 -64.66 1.07
C GLY A 34 -39.22 -64.31 -0.17
N VAL A 35 -38.61 -63.70 -1.15
CA VAL A 35 -39.02 -63.92 -2.55
C VAL A 35 -37.79 -64.37 -3.35
N VAL A 36 -37.77 -65.66 -3.69
CA VAL A 36 -36.81 -66.21 -4.64
C VAL A 36 -37.19 -65.67 -6.02
N LEU A 37 -36.61 -64.60 -6.42
CA LEU A 37 -36.68 -64.12 -7.81
C LEU A 37 -35.67 -64.91 -8.65
N ASN A 38 -36.20 -65.75 -9.50
CA ASN A 38 -35.44 -66.38 -10.59
C ASN A 38 -34.99 -65.24 -11.53
N MET A 39 -33.83 -64.69 -11.28
CA MET A 39 -33.25 -63.70 -12.19
C MET A 39 -32.69 -64.37 -13.43
N LYS A 40 -33.38 -64.22 -14.54
CA LYS A 40 -32.79 -64.38 -15.85
C LYS A 40 -31.58 -63.46 -15.93
N LYS A 41 -30.43 -64.07 -16.17
CA LYS A 41 -29.14 -63.40 -16.30
C LYS A 41 -29.12 -62.58 -17.59
N GLU A 42 -29.71 -61.38 -17.59
CA GLU A 42 -29.43 -60.40 -18.61
C GLU A 42 -28.15 -59.63 -18.27
N ASN A 43 -27.22 -59.67 -19.24
CA ASN A 43 -25.90 -59.03 -19.11
C ASN A 43 -26.02 -57.50 -19.19
N ASN A 44 -26.45 -56.82 -18.14
CA ASN A 44 -26.42 -55.37 -17.99
C ASN A 44 -25.10 -54.84 -17.39
N LYS A 45 -23.97 -55.38 -17.88
CA LYS A 45 -22.64 -54.84 -17.52
C LYS A 45 -22.45 -53.37 -17.93
N LYS A 46 -23.20 -52.89 -18.94
CA LYS A 46 -23.08 -51.50 -19.43
C LYS A 46 -23.65 -50.42 -18.47
N LEU A 47 -24.67 -50.76 -17.67
CA LEU A 47 -25.29 -49.77 -16.75
C LEU A 47 -24.45 -49.50 -15.51
N PHE A 48 -23.76 -50.53 -14.98
CA PHE A 48 -22.86 -50.37 -13.83
C PHE A 48 -21.58 -49.60 -14.16
N TYR A 49 -21.08 -49.71 -15.40
CA TYR A 49 -19.94 -48.94 -15.85
C TYR A 49 -20.29 -47.42 -15.98
N GLY A 50 -21.52 -47.07 -16.39
CA GLY A 50 -21.95 -45.69 -16.49
C GLY A 50 -22.09 -44.97 -15.14
N LEU A 51 -22.65 -45.66 -14.14
CA LEU A 51 -22.77 -45.10 -12.78
C LEU A 51 -21.41 -45.00 -12.03
N GLY A 52 -20.53 -45.99 -12.21
CA GLY A 52 -19.17 -45.93 -11.64
C GLY A 52 -18.31 -44.85 -12.30
N PHE A 53 -18.49 -44.62 -13.62
CA PHE A 53 -17.74 -43.58 -14.33
C PHE A 53 -18.19 -42.17 -13.92
N SER A 54 -19.51 -41.95 -13.74
CA SER A 54 -20.05 -40.66 -13.30
C SER A 54 -19.61 -40.32 -11.88
N PHE A 55 -19.55 -41.31 -10.96
CA PHE A 55 -19.09 -41.12 -9.61
C PHE A 55 -17.57 -40.85 -9.53
N ALA A 56 -16.79 -41.56 -10.36
CA ALA A 56 -15.35 -41.28 -10.49
C ALA A 56 -15.06 -39.89 -11.06
N CYS A 57 -15.85 -39.42 -12.04
CA CYS A 57 -15.72 -38.04 -12.56
C CYS A 57 -16.09 -36.98 -11.52
N VAL A 58 -17.11 -37.21 -10.70
CA VAL A 58 -17.48 -36.29 -9.60
C VAL A 58 -16.38 -36.25 -8.54
N ILE A 59 -15.83 -37.41 -8.15
CA ILE A 59 -14.70 -37.49 -7.21
C ILE A 59 -13.46 -36.78 -7.79
N MET A 60 -13.13 -37.00 -9.06
CA MET A 60 -12.01 -36.32 -9.71
C MET A 60 -12.23 -34.81 -9.82
N LEU A 61 -13.45 -34.34 -10.07
CA LEU A 61 -13.79 -32.91 -10.02
C LEU A 61 -13.64 -32.33 -8.63
N PHE A 62 -14.10 -33.05 -7.59
CA PHE A 62 -13.90 -32.62 -6.20
C PHE A 62 -12.42 -32.59 -5.80
N ILE A 63 -11.66 -33.61 -6.16
CA ILE A 63 -10.20 -33.65 -5.93
C ILE A 63 -9.53 -32.53 -6.72
N GLY A 64 -9.95 -32.31 -7.98
CA GLY A 64 -9.46 -31.20 -8.80
C GLY A 64 -9.74 -29.82 -8.20
N ILE A 65 -10.96 -29.61 -7.70
CA ILE A 65 -11.35 -28.34 -7.03
C ILE A 65 -10.55 -28.15 -5.73
N ILE A 66 -10.39 -29.20 -4.91
CA ILE A 66 -9.61 -29.14 -3.69
C ILE A 66 -8.12 -28.89 -4.00
N PHE A 67 -7.59 -29.57 -5.03
CA PHE A 67 -6.20 -29.40 -5.45
C PHE A 67 -5.97 -28.00 -6.04
N PHE A 68 -6.90 -27.49 -6.85
CA PHE A 68 -6.82 -26.15 -7.41
C PHE A 68 -6.91 -25.07 -6.31
N LYS A 69 -7.85 -25.23 -5.37
CA LYS A 69 -8.02 -24.28 -4.24
C LYS A 69 -6.85 -24.31 -3.26
N ASN A 70 -6.15 -25.44 -3.12
CA ASN A 70 -4.97 -25.53 -2.27
C ASN A 70 -3.69 -24.99 -2.92
N ASN A 71 -3.65 -24.89 -4.25
CA ASN A 71 -2.47 -24.49 -5.00
C ASN A 71 -2.62 -23.10 -5.68
N SER A 72 -3.78 -22.44 -5.57
CA SER A 72 -3.95 -21.08 -6.07
C SER A 72 -3.52 -20.06 -5.00
N ASN A 73 -2.89 -18.98 -5.46
CA ASN A 73 -2.62 -17.84 -4.62
C ASN A 73 -3.95 -17.23 -4.13
N ILE A 74 -3.99 -16.86 -2.85
CA ILE A 74 -5.01 -15.95 -2.31
C ILE A 74 -4.42 -14.57 -2.08
N ALA A 75 -3.08 -14.47 -1.96
CA ALA A 75 -2.34 -13.24 -1.83
C ALA A 75 -0.96 -13.36 -2.45
N ILE A 76 -0.42 -12.25 -2.88
CA ILE A 76 0.97 -12.07 -3.26
C ILE A 76 1.59 -11.05 -2.30
N ILE A 77 2.64 -11.46 -1.62
CA ILE A 77 3.38 -10.65 -0.65
C ILE A 77 4.72 -10.27 -1.25
N GLY A 78 4.97 -8.98 -1.39
CA GLY A 78 6.25 -8.43 -1.78
C GLY A 78 7.18 -8.30 -0.57
N ILE A 79 8.44 -8.63 -0.78
CA ILE A 79 9.54 -8.46 0.18
C ILE A 79 10.62 -7.67 -0.52
N ASP A 80 10.97 -6.51 0.04
CA ASP A 80 11.97 -5.62 -0.54
C ASP A 80 12.96 -5.14 0.54
N VAL A 81 14.21 -5.45 0.31
CA VAL A 81 15.35 -4.97 1.12
C VAL A 81 16.34 -4.30 0.15
N ASN A 82 16.81 -5.00 -0.75
CA ASN A 82 17.65 -4.96 -1.95
C ASN A 82 18.40 -6.28 -2.08
N PRO A 83 17.78 -7.37 -1.82
CA PRO A 83 16.99 -8.21 -2.72
C PRO A 83 15.51 -7.86 -2.73
N SER A 84 14.86 -8.10 -3.89
CA SER A 84 13.43 -7.92 -4.08
C SER A 84 12.80 -9.19 -4.63
N LEU A 85 11.74 -9.67 -3.97
CA LEU A 85 11.05 -10.91 -4.34
C LEU A 85 9.58 -10.90 -3.91
N GLU A 86 8.79 -11.83 -4.46
CA GLU A 86 7.38 -12.01 -4.13
C GLU A 86 7.08 -13.46 -3.76
N LEU A 87 6.25 -13.63 -2.75
CA LEU A 87 5.72 -14.91 -2.32
C LEU A 87 4.22 -15.00 -2.58
N GLY A 88 3.80 -15.96 -3.40
CA GLY A 88 2.40 -16.32 -3.52
C GLY A 88 1.99 -17.27 -2.39
N ILE A 89 0.94 -16.90 -1.64
CA ILE A 89 0.45 -17.60 -0.47
C ILE A 89 -0.96 -18.15 -0.74
N ASN A 90 -1.24 -19.39 -0.32
CA ASN A 90 -2.56 -19.99 -0.45
C ASN A 90 -3.39 -19.86 0.84
N SER A 91 -4.66 -20.32 0.79
CA SER A 91 -5.60 -20.28 1.92
C SER A 91 -5.16 -21.09 3.16
N LYS A 92 -4.11 -21.91 3.05
CA LYS A 92 -3.53 -22.68 4.17
C LYS A 92 -2.24 -22.06 4.69
N ASN A 93 -1.96 -20.82 4.35
CA ASN A 93 -0.74 -20.09 4.71
C ASN A 93 0.54 -20.76 4.19
N LYS A 94 0.47 -21.42 3.02
CA LYS A 94 1.61 -22.09 2.42
C LYS A 94 2.08 -21.34 1.17
N VAL A 95 3.39 -21.25 1.00
CA VAL A 95 4.01 -20.71 -0.21
C VAL A 95 3.69 -21.62 -1.40
N VAL A 96 3.12 -21.06 -2.47
CA VAL A 96 2.83 -21.77 -3.71
C VAL A 96 3.66 -21.27 -4.88
N SER A 97 4.13 -20.02 -4.81
CA SER A 97 5.07 -19.46 -5.80
C SER A 97 6.11 -18.57 -5.12
N VAL A 98 7.27 -18.48 -5.75
CA VAL A 98 8.37 -17.57 -5.40
C VAL A 98 8.83 -16.91 -6.68
N ASN A 99 8.75 -15.59 -6.77
CA ASN A 99 9.23 -14.81 -7.88
C ASN A 99 10.38 -13.93 -7.39
N THR A 100 11.50 -13.96 -8.08
CA THR A 100 12.67 -13.10 -7.80
C THR A 100 12.67 -11.96 -8.79
N ASN A 101 12.75 -10.71 -8.31
CA ASN A 101 12.64 -9.51 -9.13
C ASN A 101 14.03 -8.97 -9.55
N ASN A 102 15.11 -9.45 -8.90
CA ASN A 102 16.49 -9.07 -9.23
C ASN A 102 17.48 -10.20 -8.92
N ASP A 103 18.73 -10.02 -9.39
CA ASP A 103 19.81 -11.00 -9.24
C ASP A 103 20.17 -11.29 -7.78
N ASP A 104 20.03 -10.30 -6.90
CA ASP A 104 20.31 -10.46 -5.48
C ASP A 104 19.26 -11.35 -4.80
N ALA A 105 18.00 -11.26 -5.20
CA ALA A 105 16.96 -12.18 -4.76
C ALA A 105 17.24 -13.63 -5.22
N ILE A 106 17.78 -13.82 -6.43
CA ILE A 106 18.18 -15.14 -6.91
C ILE A 106 19.29 -15.71 -6.01
N LYS A 107 20.29 -14.91 -5.62
CA LYS A 107 21.36 -15.32 -4.70
C LYS A 107 20.83 -15.67 -3.32
N VAL A 108 19.87 -14.87 -2.80
CA VAL A 108 19.26 -15.10 -1.48
C VAL A 108 18.47 -16.40 -1.46
N ILE A 109 17.66 -16.65 -2.49
CA ILE A 109 16.86 -17.88 -2.58
C ILE A 109 17.79 -19.10 -2.81
N GLY A 110 18.79 -18.98 -3.70
CA GLY A 110 19.71 -20.09 -3.98
C GLY A 110 18.96 -21.40 -4.25
N ASP A 111 19.37 -22.45 -3.55
CA ASP A 111 18.78 -23.79 -3.69
C ASP A 111 17.59 -24.05 -2.71
N MET A 112 17.08 -23.02 -2.03
CA MET A 112 15.95 -23.19 -1.09
C MET A 112 14.68 -23.62 -1.82
N ASN A 113 14.10 -24.75 -1.39
CA ASN A 113 12.77 -25.17 -1.84
C ASN A 113 11.70 -24.68 -0.87
N LEU A 114 11.14 -23.50 -1.16
CA LEU A 114 10.16 -22.84 -0.30
C LEU A 114 8.72 -23.24 -0.60
N LYS A 115 8.42 -23.89 -1.73
CA LYS A 115 7.06 -24.29 -2.10
C LYS A 115 6.51 -25.33 -1.10
N GLY A 116 5.28 -25.10 -0.65
CA GLY A 116 4.62 -25.92 0.37
C GLY A 116 5.02 -25.62 1.82
N THR A 117 6.03 -24.77 2.01
CA THR A 117 6.47 -24.32 3.34
C THR A 117 5.47 -23.29 3.89
N ASP A 118 5.36 -23.21 5.21
CA ASP A 118 4.60 -22.15 5.87
C ASP A 118 5.19 -20.77 5.56
N ALA A 119 4.34 -19.76 5.37
CA ALA A 119 4.78 -18.42 4.97
C ALA A 119 5.80 -17.82 5.94
N LEU A 120 5.55 -17.90 7.26
CA LEU A 120 6.47 -17.39 8.27
C LEU A 120 7.80 -18.14 8.27
N VAL A 121 7.77 -19.47 8.12
CA VAL A 121 8.99 -20.29 8.03
C VAL A 121 9.80 -19.93 6.77
N ALA A 122 9.13 -19.76 5.64
CA ALA A 122 9.76 -19.34 4.40
C ALA A 122 10.42 -17.95 4.54
N MET A 123 9.71 -16.98 5.12
CA MET A 123 10.25 -15.64 5.36
C MET A 123 11.45 -15.66 6.29
N ASN A 124 11.41 -16.40 7.38
CA ASN A 124 12.55 -16.54 8.29
C ASN A 124 13.78 -17.14 7.58
N ALA A 125 13.59 -18.13 6.69
CA ALA A 125 14.68 -18.68 5.89
C ALA A 125 15.26 -17.64 4.91
N ILE A 126 14.40 -16.86 4.26
CA ILE A 126 14.79 -15.76 3.35
C ILE A 126 15.59 -14.71 4.10
N PHE A 127 15.06 -14.21 5.24
CA PHE A 127 15.76 -13.17 6.03
C PHE A 127 17.06 -13.69 6.64
N GLY A 128 17.11 -14.93 7.10
CA GLY A 128 18.36 -15.57 7.53
C GLY A 128 19.42 -15.61 6.41
N SER A 129 18.98 -15.89 5.18
CA SER A 129 19.86 -15.81 3.99
C SER A 129 20.27 -14.36 3.68
N MET A 130 19.37 -13.39 3.79
CA MET A 130 19.70 -11.98 3.60
C MET A 130 20.73 -11.47 4.61
N VAL A 131 20.59 -11.82 5.89
CA VAL A 131 21.58 -11.51 6.94
C VAL A 131 22.92 -12.16 6.63
N LYS A 132 22.93 -13.45 6.29
CA LYS A 132 24.14 -14.20 5.96
C LYS A 132 24.92 -13.58 4.77
N ASN A 133 24.20 -13.06 3.79
CA ASN A 133 24.76 -12.44 2.60
C ASN A 133 25.04 -10.94 2.76
N GLY A 134 24.75 -10.36 3.95
CA GLY A 134 25.06 -8.96 4.27
C GLY A 134 24.04 -7.93 3.74
N TYR A 135 22.89 -8.37 3.22
CA TYR A 135 21.82 -7.46 2.78
C TYR A 135 21.05 -6.82 3.94
N ILE A 136 21.02 -7.50 5.08
CA ILE A 136 20.52 -6.94 6.36
C ILE A 136 21.72 -6.89 7.29
N ASN A 137 22.06 -5.71 7.77
CA ASN A 137 23.22 -5.43 8.61
C ASN A 137 22.96 -4.20 9.49
N ASP A 138 23.95 -3.78 10.31
CA ASP A 138 23.81 -2.66 11.23
C ASP A 138 23.55 -1.30 10.56
N SER A 139 23.89 -1.14 9.27
CA SER A 139 23.71 0.10 8.51
C SER A 139 22.49 0.08 7.60
N GLU A 140 22.04 -1.10 7.24
CA GLU A 140 20.89 -1.34 6.36
C GLU A 140 20.03 -2.43 6.97
N ASN A 141 19.12 -2.03 7.86
CA ASN A 141 18.32 -2.95 8.67
C ASN A 141 16.83 -2.94 8.29
N SER A 142 16.44 -2.19 7.27
CA SER A 142 15.05 -2.00 6.90
C SER A 142 14.54 -3.05 5.92
N ILE A 143 13.36 -3.56 6.17
CA ILE A 143 12.64 -4.57 5.41
C ILE A 143 11.27 -4.00 5.06
N LEU A 144 10.90 -4.01 3.78
CA LEU A 144 9.56 -3.68 3.34
C LEU A 144 8.80 -4.97 3.03
N ILE A 145 7.66 -5.16 3.67
CA ILE A 145 6.72 -6.26 3.43
C ILE A 145 5.39 -5.66 2.97
N SER A 146 4.93 -5.98 1.78
CA SER A 146 3.73 -5.38 1.22
C SER A 146 2.75 -6.41 0.68
N LEU A 147 1.47 -6.08 0.74
CA LEU A 147 0.46 -6.78 -0.04
C LEU A 147 0.52 -6.30 -1.48
N VAL A 148 0.91 -7.17 -2.41
CA VAL A 148 0.95 -6.87 -3.85
C VAL A 148 -0.42 -7.14 -4.48
N ASP A 149 -1.06 -8.25 -4.10
CA ASP A 149 -2.38 -8.63 -4.62
C ASP A 149 -3.11 -9.55 -3.63
N GLY A 150 -4.44 -9.52 -3.64
CA GLY A 150 -5.30 -10.39 -2.85
C GLY A 150 -5.58 -9.88 -1.44
N GLU A 151 -5.87 -10.80 -0.52
CA GLU A 151 -6.21 -10.49 0.88
C GLU A 151 -5.31 -11.27 1.84
N TYR A 152 -4.54 -10.56 2.66
CA TYR A 152 -3.67 -11.17 3.67
C TYR A 152 -3.38 -10.17 4.80
N ASN A 153 -3.24 -10.67 6.03
CA ASN A 153 -2.84 -9.84 7.16
C ASN A 153 -1.32 -9.71 7.21
N VAL A 154 -0.79 -8.75 6.45
CA VAL A 154 0.65 -8.49 6.34
C VAL A 154 1.23 -7.99 7.65
N ASP A 155 0.50 -7.17 8.42
CA ASP A 155 0.98 -6.61 9.69
C ASP A 155 1.21 -7.72 10.73
N LYS A 156 0.32 -8.71 10.80
CA LYS A 156 0.52 -9.85 11.67
C LYS A 156 1.78 -10.62 11.29
N LEU A 157 1.94 -10.89 9.99
CA LEU A 157 3.11 -11.62 9.49
C LEU A 157 4.41 -10.85 9.78
N ALA A 158 4.40 -9.53 9.57
CA ALA A 158 5.54 -8.65 9.86
C ALA A 158 5.90 -8.64 11.35
N ASN A 159 4.90 -8.58 12.25
CA ASN A 159 5.12 -8.68 13.69
C ASN A 159 5.76 -10.02 14.08
N ASP A 160 5.28 -11.13 13.52
CA ASP A 160 5.83 -12.48 13.80
C ASP A 160 7.28 -12.58 13.29
N VAL A 161 7.58 -12.03 12.10
CA VAL A 161 8.94 -11.95 11.55
C VAL A 161 9.83 -11.08 12.43
N TYR A 162 9.37 -9.88 12.79
CA TYR A 162 10.14 -8.97 13.64
C TYR A 162 10.54 -9.63 14.97
N ASN A 163 9.57 -10.29 15.64
CA ASN A 163 9.84 -10.97 16.89
C ASN A 163 10.88 -12.10 16.73
N ASN A 164 10.85 -12.84 15.61
CA ASN A 164 11.84 -13.87 15.34
C ASN A 164 13.24 -13.28 15.10
N LEU A 165 13.36 -12.19 14.34
CA LEU A 165 14.63 -11.49 14.13
C LEU A 165 15.20 -10.94 15.45
N GLN A 166 14.34 -10.34 16.30
CA GLN A 166 14.75 -9.86 17.63
C GLN A 166 15.23 -11.00 18.55
N ASN A 167 14.59 -12.17 18.53
CA ASN A 167 15.02 -13.34 19.28
C ASN A 167 16.43 -13.82 18.86
N GLU A 168 16.76 -13.68 17.59
CA GLU A 168 18.11 -13.94 17.03
C GLU A 168 19.07 -12.76 17.20
N LYS A 169 18.65 -11.68 17.90
CA LYS A 169 19.43 -10.46 18.13
C LYS A 169 19.81 -9.71 16.84
N ILE A 170 18.98 -9.84 15.80
CA ILE A 170 19.13 -9.12 14.55
C ILE A 170 18.34 -7.81 14.69
N ASN A 171 19.06 -6.69 14.69
CA ASN A 171 18.43 -5.37 14.66
C ASN A 171 17.74 -5.20 13.30
N SER A 172 16.44 -4.90 13.32
CA SER A 172 15.65 -4.76 12.11
C SER A 172 14.56 -3.71 12.28
N SER A 173 14.17 -3.10 11.17
CA SER A 173 12.99 -2.27 11.04
C SER A 173 12.12 -2.82 9.91
N ILE A 174 10.84 -3.00 10.14
CA ILE A 174 9.92 -3.54 9.15
C ILE A 174 8.83 -2.51 8.85
N LEU A 175 8.73 -2.14 7.56
CA LEU A 175 7.59 -1.38 7.04
C LEU A 175 6.57 -2.34 6.45
N THR A 176 5.30 -2.05 6.63
CA THR A 176 4.21 -2.77 5.96
C THR A 176 3.33 -1.83 5.15
N LEU A 177 2.84 -2.36 4.02
CA LEU A 177 1.89 -1.71 3.12
C LEU A 177 0.76 -2.70 2.80
N ASN A 178 -0.48 -2.33 3.16
CA ASN A 178 -1.65 -3.19 3.04
C ASN A 178 -2.60 -2.82 1.87
N THR A 179 -2.13 -2.05 0.91
CA THR A 179 -2.90 -1.63 -0.26
C THR A 179 -2.64 -2.54 -1.46
N ASN A 180 -3.67 -2.80 -2.27
CA ASN A 180 -3.51 -3.54 -3.52
C ASN A 180 -2.75 -2.68 -4.56
N THR A 181 -2.16 -3.37 -5.54
CA THR A 181 -1.40 -2.73 -6.61
C THR A 181 -2.32 -2.19 -7.69
N SER A 182 -2.12 -0.93 -8.11
CA SER A 182 -2.76 -0.34 -9.28
C SER A 182 -2.02 -0.68 -10.58
N ASP A 183 -2.66 -0.49 -11.74
CA ASP A 183 -1.97 -0.66 -13.04
C ASP A 183 -0.87 0.37 -13.19
N TYR A 184 -1.06 1.57 -12.64
CA TYR A 184 -0.05 2.62 -12.64
C TYR A 184 1.17 2.27 -11.78
N ASP A 185 1.01 1.59 -10.64
CA ASP A 185 2.15 1.10 -9.87
C ASP A 185 3.01 0.13 -10.70
N ASN A 186 2.35 -0.70 -11.52
CA ASN A 186 3.04 -1.60 -12.45
C ASN A 186 3.79 -0.85 -13.57
N GLU A 187 3.25 0.27 -14.04
CA GLU A 187 3.89 1.13 -15.04
C GLU A 187 5.12 1.81 -14.46
N LEU A 188 5.00 2.41 -13.27
CA LEU A 188 6.14 3.02 -12.55
C LEU A 188 7.22 1.99 -12.21
N SER A 189 6.82 0.81 -11.74
CA SER A 189 7.74 -0.29 -11.47
C SER A 189 8.61 -0.62 -12.68
N LYS A 190 8.00 -0.71 -13.87
CA LYS A 190 8.71 -0.95 -15.14
C LYS A 190 9.55 0.25 -15.57
N LYS A 191 9.00 1.48 -15.47
CA LYS A 191 9.69 2.71 -15.88
C LYS A 191 10.99 2.91 -15.11
N TYR A 192 10.95 2.69 -13.78
CA TYR A 192 12.09 2.92 -12.90
C TYR A 192 12.88 1.66 -12.54
N ASN A 193 12.46 0.50 -13.03
CA ASN A 193 13.07 -0.81 -12.74
C ASN A 193 13.21 -1.10 -11.25
N ILE A 194 12.14 -0.85 -10.49
CA ILE A 194 12.04 -1.11 -9.05
C ILE A 194 10.82 -1.99 -8.75
N SER A 195 10.74 -2.57 -7.56
CA SER A 195 9.58 -3.37 -7.17
C SER A 195 8.31 -2.53 -7.05
N VAL A 196 7.16 -3.16 -7.24
CA VAL A 196 5.84 -2.54 -6.99
C VAL A 196 5.71 -2.11 -5.52
N SER A 197 6.25 -2.88 -4.59
CA SER A 197 6.29 -2.53 -3.16
C SER A 197 7.02 -1.21 -2.92
N LYS A 198 8.18 -1.04 -3.56
CA LYS A 198 8.97 0.20 -3.47
C LYS A 198 8.25 1.38 -4.12
N VAL A 199 7.56 1.17 -5.25
CA VAL A 199 6.70 2.20 -5.88
C VAL A 199 5.67 2.72 -4.90
N LYS A 200 4.94 1.82 -4.24
CA LYS A 200 3.90 2.17 -3.27
C LYS A 200 4.46 2.93 -2.06
N LEU A 201 5.61 2.52 -1.56
CA LEU A 201 6.29 3.23 -0.48
C LEU A 201 6.70 4.65 -0.90
N ILE A 202 7.27 4.82 -2.08
CA ILE A 202 7.65 6.14 -2.62
C ILE A 202 6.41 7.02 -2.78
N LYS A 203 5.32 6.52 -3.36
CA LYS A 203 4.06 7.26 -3.46
C LYS A 203 3.55 7.71 -2.08
N SER A 204 3.62 6.84 -1.08
CA SER A 204 3.23 7.17 0.29
C SER A 204 4.11 8.28 0.89
N ILE A 205 5.42 8.29 0.62
CA ILE A 205 6.34 9.35 1.06
C ILE A 205 6.01 10.68 0.35
N ILE A 206 5.81 10.67 -0.96
CA ILE A 206 5.45 11.85 -1.75
C ILE A 206 4.10 12.43 -1.32
N ASN A 207 3.13 11.58 -0.96
CA ASN A 207 1.83 12.05 -0.44
C ASN A 207 1.97 12.81 0.90
N LYS A 208 3.03 12.56 1.68
CA LYS A 208 3.33 13.29 2.91
C LYS A 208 4.10 14.58 2.62
N ASN A 209 5.12 14.50 1.79
CA ASN A 209 5.93 15.64 1.35
C ASN A 209 6.05 15.63 -0.17
N SER A 210 5.27 16.45 -0.80
CA SER A 210 5.16 16.56 -2.26
C SER A 210 6.30 17.35 -2.92
N LEU A 211 7.27 17.80 -2.15
CA LEU A 211 8.50 18.38 -2.70
C LEU A 211 9.41 17.29 -3.27
N TYR A 212 9.21 16.03 -2.84
CA TYR A 212 9.97 14.91 -3.37
C TYR A 212 9.55 14.54 -4.80
N ARG A 213 10.54 14.28 -5.63
CA ARG A 213 10.35 13.75 -6.98
C ARG A 213 10.46 12.22 -6.95
N PHE A 214 9.54 11.55 -7.64
CA PHE A 214 9.56 10.09 -7.72
C PHE A 214 10.87 9.54 -8.27
N GLU A 215 11.43 10.20 -9.31
CA GLU A 215 12.70 9.83 -9.92
C GLU A 215 13.85 9.79 -8.90
N ASP A 216 13.89 10.76 -8.00
CA ASP A 216 14.96 10.88 -7.01
C ASP A 216 14.81 9.83 -5.91
N LEU A 217 13.62 9.67 -5.35
CA LEU A 217 13.34 8.64 -4.35
C LEU A 217 13.50 7.22 -4.91
N SER A 218 13.32 7.00 -6.22
CA SER A 218 13.48 5.69 -6.85
C SER A 218 14.92 5.15 -6.74
N LYS A 219 15.91 6.02 -6.57
CA LYS A 219 17.33 5.72 -6.42
C LYS A 219 17.71 5.30 -5.00
N LEU A 220 16.91 5.66 -4.01
CA LEU A 220 17.15 5.37 -2.59
C LEU A 220 16.96 3.88 -2.30
N ASN A 221 17.70 3.38 -1.30
CA ASN A 221 17.48 2.03 -0.79
C ASN A 221 16.30 1.99 0.21
N THR A 222 15.89 0.80 0.61
CA THR A 222 14.73 0.62 1.53
C THR A 222 14.97 1.26 2.89
N ASN A 223 16.23 1.32 3.37
CA ASN A 223 16.54 1.93 4.66
C ASN A 223 16.41 3.45 4.61
N GLU A 224 16.87 4.09 3.54
CA GLU A 224 16.73 5.53 3.32
C GLU A 224 15.26 5.92 3.16
N LEU A 225 14.49 5.18 2.38
CA LEU A 225 13.05 5.39 2.25
C LEU A 225 12.32 5.19 3.58
N ASN A 226 12.75 4.25 4.42
CA ASN A 226 12.18 4.06 5.75
C ASN A 226 12.46 5.26 6.67
N ILE A 227 13.67 5.82 6.62
CA ILE A 227 14.00 7.03 7.36
C ILE A 227 13.06 8.17 6.96
N LEU A 228 12.89 8.43 5.66
CA LEU A 228 11.99 9.48 5.15
C LEU A 228 10.51 9.20 5.46
N ALA A 229 10.07 7.94 5.39
CA ALA A 229 8.69 7.56 5.69
C ALA A 229 8.30 7.84 7.15
N ASN A 230 9.26 7.81 8.08
CA ASN A 230 9.03 8.01 9.51
C ASN A 230 9.27 9.45 9.99
N ASN A 231 9.77 10.33 9.14
CA ASN A 231 10.10 11.72 9.49
C ASN A 231 8.89 12.63 9.71
N SER A 232 7.70 12.28 9.34
CA SER A 232 6.58 13.19 9.47
C SER A 232 5.71 12.85 10.67
N ILE A 233 5.36 13.89 11.42
CA ILE A 233 4.46 13.91 12.59
C ILE A 233 3.08 13.30 12.26
N ASN A 234 2.66 13.31 11.01
CA ASN A 234 1.42 12.71 10.56
C ASN A 234 1.63 11.23 10.23
N LYS A 235 1.21 10.35 11.14
CA LYS A 235 1.14 8.90 10.88
C LYS A 235 0.25 8.65 9.67
N ASN A 236 0.84 8.12 8.62
CA ASN A 236 0.07 7.70 7.45
C ASN A 236 -0.59 6.36 7.79
N GLU A 237 -1.90 6.23 7.59
CA GLU A 237 -2.64 4.99 7.84
C GLU A 237 -2.23 3.85 6.87
N GLU A 238 -1.58 4.19 5.74
CA GLU A 238 -1.18 3.23 4.71
C GLU A 238 0.14 2.51 5.02
N VAL A 239 1.06 3.14 5.76
CA VAL A 239 2.38 2.58 6.12
C VAL A 239 2.47 2.38 7.61
N SER A 240 2.67 1.14 8.04
CA SER A 240 3.01 0.84 9.44
C SER A 240 4.49 0.50 9.56
N THR A 241 5.12 0.90 10.66
CA THR A 241 6.54 0.62 10.93
C THR A 241 6.71 -0.03 12.29
N ILE A 242 7.53 -1.08 12.35
CA ILE A 242 7.94 -1.77 13.57
C ILE A 242 9.47 -1.69 13.68
N GLY A 243 9.97 -1.24 14.82
CA GLY A 243 11.40 -0.98 15.00
C GLY A 243 11.82 0.37 14.42
N SER A 244 13.12 0.60 14.28
CA SER A 244 13.67 1.86 13.76
C SER A 244 14.70 1.59 12.66
N ALA A 245 14.63 2.36 11.58
CA ALA A 245 15.63 2.35 10.53
C ALA A 245 17.00 2.72 11.09
N SER A 246 18.05 2.09 10.60
CA SER A 246 19.41 2.42 11.00
C SER A 246 19.84 3.77 10.44
N THR A 247 20.37 4.60 11.29
CA THR A 247 20.99 5.89 10.94
C THR A 247 22.50 5.88 11.11
N SER A 248 23.11 4.70 11.25
CA SER A 248 24.53 4.54 11.54
C SER A 248 25.48 5.07 10.45
N LYS A 249 24.95 5.30 9.24
CA LYS A 249 25.70 5.95 8.14
C LYS A 249 25.82 7.47 8.31
N TYR A 250 25.01 8.07 9.19
CA TYR A 250 24.87 9.51 9.33
C TYR A 250 25.46 9.98 10.65
N ILE A 251 25.84 11.26 10.71
CA ILE A 251 26.27 11.88 11.96
C ILE A 251 25.09 11.88 12.94
N SER A 252 25.39 11.89 14.25
CA SER A 252 24.31 11.87 15.24
C SER A 252 23.57 13.22 15.30
N ILE A 253 22.29 13.18 15.72
CA ILE A 253 21.49 14.39 15.97
C ILE A 253 22.20 15.36 16.94
N ASP A 254 22.88 14.85 17.96
CA ASP A 254 23.64 15.71 18.88
C ASP A 254 24.82 16.40 18.19
N THR A 255 25.48 15.70 17.25
CA THR A 255 26.52 16.31 16.41
C THR A 255 25.96 17.43 15.53
N VAL A 256 24.77 17.19 14.92
CA VAL A 256 24.08 18.20 14.11
C VAL A 256 23.74 19.42 14.92
N LYS A 257 23.15 19.24 16.12
CA LYS A 257 22.87 20.34 17.07
C LYS A 257 24.12 21.18 17.37
N ASP A 258 25.22 20.50 17.70
CA ASP A 258 26.49 21.19 18.01
C ASP A 258 26.98 22.02 16.82
N ILE A 259 26.86 21.51 15.60
CA ILE A 259 27.24 22.20 14.36
C ILE A 259 26.41 23.47 14.17
N VAL A 260 25.07 23.34 14.18
CA VAL A 260 24.18 24.45 13.84
C VAL A 260 24.18 25.52 14.97
N PHE A 261 24.19 25.12 16.26
CA PHE A 261 24.22 26.08 17.36
C PHE A 261 25.52 26.84 17.41
N LYS A 262 26.66 26.19 17.14
CA LYS A 262 27.95 26.85 17.01
C LYS A 262 27.99 27.83 15.85
N HIS A 263 27.40 27.47 14.71
CA HIS A 263 27.31 28.35 13.54
C HIS A 263 26.41 29.55 13.84
N ALA A 264 25.23 29.34 14.41
CA ALA A 264 24.29 30.37 14.83
C ALA A 264 24.82 31.23 16.00
N LYS A 265 25.85 30.78 16.70
CA LYS A 265 26.40 31.43 17.94
C LYS A 265 25.34 31.57 19.04
N VAL A 266 24.49 30.56 19.20
CA VAL A 266 23.45 30.51 20.23
C VAL A 266 23.79 29.53 21.33
N GLU A 267 23.25 29.77 22.54
CA GLU A 267 23.38 28.84 23.64
C GLU A 267 22.15 27.93 23.73
N ASN A 268 22.36 26.64 23.91
CA ASN A 268 21.31 25.62 23.96
C ASN A 268 20.14 25.96 24.92
N LYS A 269 20.42 26.60 26.04
CA LYS A 269 19.40 26.99 27.04
C LYS A 269 18.36 28.01 26.56
N ASN A 270 18.62 28.70 25.45
CA ASN A 270 17.76 29.76 24.90
C ASN A 270 16.99 29.28 23.67
N ILE A 271 17.12 28.02 23.28
CA ILE A 271 16.51 27.43 22.09
C ILE A 271 15.13 26.91 22.45
N VAL A 272 14.15 27.21 21.60
CA VAL A 272 12.78 26.72 21.66
C VAL A 272 12.36 26.26 20.26
N ASN A 273 11.31 25.46 20.18
CA ASN A 273 10.76 24.93 18.93
C ASN A 273 11.81 24.22 18.05
N LEU A 274 12.74 23.48 18.69
CA LEU A 274 13.75 22.74 17.93
C LEU A 274 13.13 21.53 17.26
N GLU A 275 13.18 21.51 15.95
CA GLU A 275 12.83 20.38 15.09
C GLU A 275 14.07 19.94 14.33
N ILE A 276 14.30 18.64 14.19
CA ILE A 276 15.40 18.05 13.42
C ILE A 276 14.83 16.83 12.72
N GLU A 277 14.76 16.93 11.42
CA GLU A 277 14.24 15.85 10.58
C GLU A 277 15.29 15.42 9.55
N TYR A 278 15.17 14.20 9.06
CA TYR A 278 15.92 13.80 7.86
C TYR A 278 15.15 14.27 6.64
N ASP A 279 15.85 14.77 5.65
CA ASP A 279 15.29 15.08 4.35
C ASP A 279 16.18 14.55 3.22
N TYR A 280 15.72 14.62 2.00
CA TYR A 280 16.47 14.22 0.82
C TYR A 280 16.39 15.29 -0.24
N GLU A 281 17.51 15.95 -0.46
CA GLU A 281 17.60 17.03 -1.42
C GLU A 281 18.87 16.94 -2.27
N ASN A 282 18.75 17.29 -3.55
CA ASN A 282 19.87 17.34 -4.50
C ASN A 282 20.74 16.07 -4.54
N GLY A 283 20.14 14.89 -4.33
CA GLY A 283 20.83 13.60 -4.37
C GLY A 283 21.47 13.18 -3.04
N ASN A 284 21.27 13.91 -1.96
CA ASN A 284 21.87 13.65 -0.64
C ASN A 284 20.81 13.57 0.45
N MET A 285 21.03 12.67 1.41
CA MET A 285 20.32 12.75 2.68
C MET A 285 20.87 13.92 3.49
N ILE A 286 19.99 14.75 3.99
CA ILE A 286 20.30 15.93 4.81
C ILE A 286 19.60 15.87 6.15
N TYR A 287 20.00 16.70 7.06
CA TYR A 287 19.22 17.12 8.20
C TYR A 287 18.61 18.49 7.89
N ASP A 288 17.32 18.59 8.01
CA ASP A 288 16.58 19.83 8.11
C ASP A 288 16.43 20.18 9.58
N VAL A 289 16.89 21.37 9.98
CA VAL A 289 17.01 21.79 11.38
C VAL A 289 16.41 23.16 11.56
N GLU A 290 15.23 23.19 12.15
CA GLU A 290 14.54 24.43 12.49
C GLU A 290 14.59 24.69 14.00
N PHE A 291 14.82 25.92 14.41
CA PHE A 291 14.71 26.33 15.81
C PHE A 291 14.57 27.84 16.00
N ASP A 292 14.01 28.22 17.13
CA ASP A 292 13.89 29.60 17.55
C ASP A 292 14.89 29.91 18.66
N CYS A 293 15.51 31.11 18.62
CA CYS A 293 16.31 31.66 19.70
C CYS A 293 16.16 33.17 19.74
N ASN A 294 15.72 33.72 20.90
CA ASN A 294 15.60 35.18 21.13
C ASN A 294 14.76 35.91 20.06
N ASN A 295 13.62 35.35 19.65
CA ASN A 295 12.75 35.86 18.59
C ASN A 295 13.38 35.86 17.18
N ILE A 296 14.41 35.10 16.97
CA ILE A 296 15.02 34.82 15.69
C ILE A 296 14.72 33.35 15.34
N GLU A 297 14.22 33.11 14.14
CA GLU A 297 14.04 31.81 13.53
C GLU A 297 15.28 31.43 12.75
N TYR A 298 15.70 30.21 12.89
CA TYR A 298 16.88 29.65 12.24
C TYR A 298 16.44 28.38 11.51
N ASP A 299 16.81 28.31 10.25
CA ASP A 299 16.60 27.17 9.37
C ASP A 299 17.94 26.74 8.78
N TYR A 300 18.28 25.44 8.84
CA TYR A 300 19.55 24.89 8.39
C TYR A 300 19.36 23.59 7.65
N GLU A 301 19.98 23.51 6.48
CA GLU A 301 20.22 22.25 5.80
C GLU A 301 21.64 21.77 6.07
N VAL A 302 21.78 20.55 6.59
CA VAL A 302 23.08 19.97 6.93
C VAL A 302 23.25 18.60 6.27
N ASP A 303 24.29 18.40 5.46
CA ASP A 303 24.61 17.10 4.88
C ASP A 303 24.74 16.04 5.96
N ALA A 304 23.92 15.01 5.89
CA ALA A 304 23.75 14.02 6.97
C ALA A 304 25.00 13.13 7.16
N VAL A 305 25.88 13.05 6.19
CA VAL A 305 27.11 12.24 6.25
C VAL A 305 28.29 13.06 6.76
N SER A 306 28.50 14.23 6.19
CA SER A 306 29.69 15.05 6.47
C SER A 306 29.49 16.11 7.57
N GLY A 307 28.24 16.46 7.89
CA GLY A 307 27.92 17.57 8.78
C GLY A 307 28.19 18.97 8.19
N LYS A 308 28.39 19.03 6.86
CA LYS A 308 28.57 20.32 6.18
C LYS A 308 27.24 21.05 6.13
N ILE A 309 27.20 22.30 6.57
CA ILE A 309 26.05 23.19 6.34
C ILE A 309 25.97 23.49 4.85
N LEU A 310 24.84 23.15 4.24
CA LEU A 310 24.54 23.36 2.82
C LEU A 310 23.83 24.68 2.64
N GLU A 311 22.82 24.95 3.48
CA GLU A 311 22.02 26.17 3.48
C GLU A 311 21.77 26.64 4.92
N SER A 312 21.55 27.94 5.09
CA SER A 312 21.11 28.51 6.37
C SER A 312 20.32 29.78 6.14
N GLU A 313 19.13 29.85 6.72
CA GLU A 313 18.27 31.02 6.75
C GLU A 313 18.09 31.52 8.18
N ILE A 314 18.03 32.84 8.36
CA ILE A 314 17.91 33.48 9.68
C ILE A 314 16.92 34.64 9.58
N GLU A 315 15.74 34.47 10.21
CA GLU A 315 14.66 35.44 10.14
C GLU A 315 14.33 36.02 11.54
N ASN A 316 14.00 37.32 11.60
CA ASN A 316 13.62 37.99 12.84
C ASN A 316 12.10 38.08 12.96
N LYS A 317 11.48 37.34 13.91
CA LYS A 317 10.03 37.28 14.15
C LYS A 317 9.38 38.60 14.59
N ASN A 318 10.14 39.64 14.97
CA ASN A 318 9.60 40.93 15.39
C ASN A 318 9.23 41.88 14.24
N LYS A 319 9.31 41.46 12.98
CA LYS A 319 9.05 42.36 11.83
C LYS A 319 7.60 42.44 11.37
N ASP A 320 6.67 41.73 11.99
CA ASP A 320 5.26 41.75 11.55
C ASP A 320 4.32 42.51 12.50
N SER A 321 4.62 43.79 12.79
CA SER A 321 3.59 44.74 13.27
C SER A 321 3.99 46.15 12.96
N ASN A 322 3.63 46.64 11.78
CA ASN A 322 3.81 48.00 11.27
C ASN A 322 5.11 48.28 10.51
N ASN A 323 5.15 48.01 9.23
CA ASN A 323 5.40 49.03 8.21
C ASN A 323 5.37 48.49 6.81
N ASN A 324 4.59 49.14 5.93
CA ASN A 324 4.84 49.18 4.50
C ASN A 324 6.29 49.64 4.25
N ASN A 325 7.02 48.80 3.54
CA ASN A 325 8.18 49.04 2.70
C ASN A 325 9.44 48.21 3.01
N ASN A 326 9.74 47.37 2.03
CA ASN A 326 11.04 46.82 1.65
C ASN A 326 11.74 45.82 2.60
N SER A 327 11.49 44.56 2.40
CA SER A 327 12.50 43.56 1.92
C SER A 327 11.96 42.15 1.93
N SER A 328 11.93 41.57 0.78
CA SER A 328 12.15 40.19 0.36
C SER A 328 11.32 39.06 0.95
N ASN A 329 10.00 39.09 0.83
CA ASN A 329 9.31 37.94 0.27
C ASN A 329 8.40 38.47 -0.86
N THR A 330 9.01 38.66 -2.02
CA THR A 330 8.32 39.17 -3.22
C THR A 330 7.40 38.10 -3.82
N TYR A 331 7.48 36.85 -3.34
CA TYR A 331 6.80 35.71 -3.91
C TYR A 331 6.15 34.84 -2.84
N LEU A 332 5.09 34.12 -3.21
CA LEU A 332 4.45 33.12 -2.37
C LEU A 332 5.38 31.91 -2.17
N SER A 333 5.35 31.31 -0.98
CA SER A 333 6.11 30.10 -0.70
C SER A 333 5.66 28.94 -1.60
N LYS A 334 6.54 27.94 -1.82
CA LYS A 334 6.24 26.72 -2.56
C LYS A 334 5.02 26.00 -1.97
N ASP A 335 4.89 25.94 -0.64
CA ASP A 335 3.76 25.31 0.05
C ASP A 335 2.43 26.01 -0.26
N LYS A 336 2.43 27.35 -0.28
CA LYS A 336 1.24 28.11 -0.65
C LYS A 336 0.84 27.89 -2.11
N ILE A 337 1.81 27.79 -2.99
CA ILE A 337 1.60 27.47 -4.42
C ILE A 337 1.04 26.06 -4.58
N LYS A 338 1.57 25.10 -3.83
CA LYS A 338 1.07 23.73 -3.79
C LYS A 338 -0.39 23.65 -3.36
N GLU A 339 -0.73 24.33 -2.25
CA GLU A 339 -2.12 24.42 -1.78
C GLU A 339 -3.05 24.95 -2.88
N ILE A 340 -2.62 26.00 -3.58
CA ILE A 340 -3.38 26.57 -4.70
C ILE A 340 -3.55 25.58 -5.85
N ALA A 341 -2.48 24.87 -6.22
CA ALA A 341 -2.48 23.92 -7.33
C ALA A 341 -3.39 22.72 -7.03
N LEU A 342 -3.24 22.10 -5.87
CA LEU A 342 -4.03 20.92 -5.46
C LEU A 342 -5.51 21.26 -5.27
N LYS A 343 -5.81 22.41 -4.66
CA LYS A 343 -7.18 22.92 -4.54
C LYS A 343 -7.83 23.18 -5.89
N LYS A 344 -7.06 23.73 -6.85
CA LYS A 344 -7.55 23.95 -8.21
C LYS A 344 -7.84 22.66 -8.95
N ALA A 345 -7.00 21.64 -8.75
CA ALA A 345 -7.15 20.33 -9.35
C ALA A 345 -8.23 19.47 -8.65
N ASN A 346 -8.64 19.86 -7.45
CA ASN A 346 -9.49 19.06 -6.55
C ASN A 346 -8.91 17.66 -6.29
N VAL A 347 -7.60 17.60 -6.01
CA VAL A 347 -6.83 16.37 -5.85
C VAL A 347 -6.30 16.29 -4.43
N SER A 348 -6.51 15.14 -3.78
CA SER A 348 -6.01 14.82 -2.44
C SER A 348 -4.88 13.79 -2.45
N LYS A 349 -4.79 12.96 -3.51
CA LYS A 349 -3.73 11.96 -3.69
C LYS A 349 -3.02 12.21 -5.02
N TYR A 350 -1.72 12.36 -4.99
CA TYR A 350 -0.89 12.66 -6.15
C TYR A 350 0.52 12.14 -5.95
N TYR A 351 1.29 12.08 -7.01
CA TYR A 351 2.69 11.67 -7.05
C TYR A 351 3.38 12.36 -8.23
N ASP A 352 4.69 12.16 -8.34
CA ASP A 352 5.55 12.81 -9.35
C ASP A 352 5.38 14.33 -9.37
N TYR A 353 5.31 14.93 -8.15
CA TYR A 353 5.13 16.37 -7.98
C TYR A 353 6.45 17.10 -8.21
N ASP A 354 6.39 18.11 -9.07
CA ASP A 354 7.51 19.04 -9.32
C ASP A 354 7.03 20.48 -9.25
N ILE A 355 7.86 21.36 -8.69
CA ILE A 355 7.60 22.79 -8.60
C ILE A 355 8.86 23.59 -8.92
N GLU A 356 8.84 24.32 -10.03
CA GLU A 356 9.94 25.16 -10.47
C GLU A 356 9.56 26.63 -10.48
N PHE A 357 10.44 27.49 -9.94
CA PHE A 357 10.31 28.93 -10.04
C PHE A 357 11.00 29.44 -11.31
N LYS A 358 10.29 30.22 -12.12
CA LYS A 358 10.79 30.77 -13.41
C LYS A 358 10.36 32.20 -13.63
N PHE A 359 11.15 32.91 -14.43
CA PHE A 359 10.70 34.20 -15.02
C PHE A 359 10.29 33.98 -16.46
N LYS A 360 9.04 34.33 -16.81
CA LYS A 360 8.52 34.27 -18.18
C LYS A 360 8.04 35.64 -18.62
N GLY A 361 8.76 36.23 -19.57
CA GLY A 361 8.44 37.58 -20.03
C GLY A 361 8.47 38.64 -18.92
N GLY A 362 9.36 38.51 -17.92
CA GLY A 362 9.45 39.40 -16.77
C GLY A 362 8.44 39.15 -15.66
N THR A 363 7.53 38.19 -15.83
CA THR A 363 6.58 37.76 -14.80
C THR A 363 7.14 36.56 -14.03
N PRO A 364 7.26 36.63 -12.70
CA PRO A 364 7.66 35.49 -11.88
C PRO A 364 6.48 34.51 -11.80
N ILE A 365 6.75 33.24 -12.10
CA ILE A 365 5.78 32.17 -12.10
C ILE A 365 6.35 30.93 -11.40
N TYR A 366 5.47 30.13 -10.82
CA TYR A 366 5.74 28.73 -10.53
C TYR A 366 5.12 27.86 -11.61
N GLU A 367 5.89 26.93 -12.14
CA GLU A 367 5.39 25.81 -12.94
C GLU A 367 5.26 24.62 -11.98
N VAL A 368 4.05 24.05 -11.88
CA VAL A 368 3.70 22.95 -10.99
C VAL A 368 3.22 21.80 -11.84
N GLU A 369 3.90 20.68 -11.76
CA GLU A 369 3.53 19.44 -12.45
C GLU A 369 3.33 18.33 -11.43
N PHE A 370 2.28 17.54 -11.58
CA PHE A 370 2.04 16.35 -10.76
C PHE A 370 1.11 15.39 -11.48
N GLU A 371 1.11 14.16 -10.99
CA GLU A 371 0.32 13.08 -11.57
C GLU A 371 -0.62 12.46 -10.54
N THR A 372 -1.73 11.93 -11.02
CA THR A 372 -2.64 11.04 -10.30
C THR A 372 -2.73 9.71 -11.05
N ASP A 373 -3.45 8.74 -10.51
CA ASP A 373 -3.72 7.48 -11.21
C ASP A 373 -4.49 7.71 -12.54
N SER A 374 -5.26 8.81 -12.64
CA SER A 374 -6.14 9.10 -13.77
C SER A 374 -5.64 10.22 -14.70
N ALA A 375 -4.77 11.13 -14.25
CA ALA A 375 -4.36 12.30 -15.02
C ALA A 375 -2.97 12.82 -14.68
N GLU A 376 -2.40 13.58 -15.62
CA GLU A 376 -1.22 14.44 -15.48
C GLU A 376 -1.67 15.90 -15.47
N TYR A 377 -1.12 16.71 -14.58
CA TYR A 377 -1.45 18.14 -14.40
C TYR A 377 -0.23 19.01 -14.67
N ASP A 378 -0.40 20.11 -15.45
CA ASP A 378 0.58 21.17 -15.67
C ASP A 378 -0.11 22.51 -15.33
N ILE A 379 0.34 23.15 -14.24
CA ILE A 379 -0.28 24.36 -13.71
C ILE A 379 0.78 25.46 -13.61
N LYS A 380 0.52 26.61 -14.20
CA LYS A 380 1.39 27.78 -14.04
C LYS A 380 0.70 28.82 -13.18
N ILE A 381 1.38 29.23 -12.12
CA ILE A 381 0.84 30.11 -11.08
C ILE A 381 1.72 31.36 -10.96
N ASN A 382 1.11 32.54 -10.92
CA ASN A 382 1.84 33.77 -10.66
C ASN A 382 2.40 33.76 -9.25
N ALA A 383 3.72 33.84 -9.12
CA ALA A 383 4.42 33.72 -7.86
C ALA A 383 4.13 34.84 -6.84
N LYS A 384 3.64 36.01 -7.30
CA LYS A 384 3.34 37.15 -6.42
C LYS A 384 1.96 37.09 -5.77
N ASN A 385 0.97 36.58 -6.51
CA ASN A 385 -0.43 36.70 -6.10
C ASN A 385 -1.21 35.38 -6.13
N GLY A 386 -0.59 34.27 -6.55
CA GLY A 386 -1.23 32.96 -6.62
C GLY A 386 -2.26 32.77 -7.74
N ASN A 387 -2.36 33.73 -8.66
CA ASN A 387 -3.28 33.61 -9.77
C ASN A 387 -2.83 32.53 -10.76
N ILE A 388 -3.74 31.61 -11.11
CA ILE A 388 -3.49 30.58 -12.10
C ILE A 388 -3.42 31.24 -13.49
N ILE A 389 -2.27 31.08 -14.15
CA ILE A 389 -1.99 31.57 -15.48
C ILE A 389 -2.32 30.51 -16.54
N LYS A 390 -2.04 29.25 -16.24
CA LYS A 390 -2.28 28.09 -17.11
C LYS A 390 -2.76 26.94 -16.26
N TYR A 391 -3.66 26.13 -16.78
CA TYR A 391 -4.13 24.92 -16.19
C TYR A 391 -4.38 23.90 -17.31
N GLU A 392 -3.58 22.86 -17.36
CA GLU A 392 -3.73 21.78 -18.33
C GLU A 392 -3.84 20.44 -17.60
N VAL A 393 -4.74 19.59 -18.09
CA VAL A 393 -4.96 18.23 -17.59
C VAL A 393 -4.90 17.26 -18.76
N LYS A 394 -4.09 16.25 -18.63
CA LYS A 394 -3.98 15.17 -19.61
C LYS A 394 -4.42 13.87 -18.97
N ASN A 395 -5.64 13.43 -19.28
CA ASN A 395 -6.20 12.20 -18.78
C ASN A 395 -5.39 10.98 -19.26
N LYS A 396 -5.05 10.10 -18.34
CA LYS A 396 -4.43 8.79 -18.62
C LYS A 396 -5.52 7.82 -19.09
N LYS A 397 -5.17 6.91 -20.01
CA LYS A 397 -6.09 5.83 -20.39
C LYS A 397 -6.13 4.78 -19.28
N VAL A 398 -7.19 4.81 -18.50
CA VAL A 398 -7.44 3.78 -17.47
C VAL A 398 -7.95 2.52 -18.18
N ASP A 399 -7.30 1.36 -17.93
CA ASP A 399 -7.79 0.06 -18.40
C ASP A 399 -8.99 -0.38 -17.54
N THR A 400 -10.18 0.01 -17.97
CA THR A 400 -11.42 -0.34 -17.28
C THR A 400 -11.87 -1.78 -17.53
N SER A 401 -11.17 -2.55 -18.36
CA SER A 401 -11.54 -3.94 -18.68
C SER A 401 -11.50 -4.89 -17.47
N LYS A 402 -10.79 -4.51 -16.43
CA LYS A 402 -10.66 -5.24 -15.16
C LYS A 402 -11.61 -4.75 -14.06
N PHE A 403 -12.40 -3.72 -14.35
CA PHE A 403 -13.32 -3.16 -13.36
C PHE A 403 -14.60 -3.98 -13.28
N ILE A 404 -15.18 -4.02 -12.10
CA ILE A 404 -16.56 -4.55 -11.97
C ILE A 404 -17.51 -3.63 -12.75
N SER A 405 -18.58 -4.19 -13.29
CA SER A 405 -19.57 -3.36 -13.98
C SER A 405 -20.27 -2.41 -12.99
N LYS A 406 -20.71 -1.25 -13.50
CA LYS A 406 -21.53 -0.30 -12.73
C LYS A 406 -22.76 -0.98 -12.10
N ASP A 407 -23.38 -1.95 -12.79
CA ASP A 407 -24.50 -2.73 -12.23
C ASP A 407 -24.07 -3.59 -11.05
N LYS A 408 -22.86 -4.17 -11.10
CA LYS A 408 -22.32 -4.94 -9.97
C LYS A 408 -21.99 -4.03 -8.79
N ALA A 409 -21.40 -2.87 -9.04
CA ALA A 409 -21.13 -1.86 -7.99
C ALA A 409 -22.43 -1.40 -7.33
N LYS A 410 -23.44 -1.05 -8.13
CA LYS A 410 -24.80 -0.72 -7.66
C LYS A 410 -25.39 -1.81 -6.75
N ASN A 411 -25.34 -3.06 -7.19
CA ASN A 411 -25.87 -4.17 -6.39
C ASN A 411 -25.12 -4.33 -5.05
N ILE A 412 -23.84 -4.07 -5.01
CA ILE A 412 -23.03 -4.12 -3.78
C ILE A 412 -23.55 -3.09 -2.77
N VAL A 413 -23.69 -1.81 -3.17
CA VAL A 413 -24.11 -0.75 -2.25
C VAL A 413 -25.57 -0.89 -1.80
N LEU A 414 -26.49 -1.25 -2.71
CA LEU A 414 -27.89 -1.48 -2.36
C LEU A 414 -28.05 -2.67 -1.40
N ASN A 415 -27.26 -3.74 -1.58
CA ASN A 415 -27.26 -4.88 -0.66
C ASN A 415 -26.67 -4.51 0.72
N ASP A 416 -25.60 -3.71 0.74
CA ASP A 416 -25.01 -3.24 2.00
C ASP A 416 -25.96 -2.31 2.75
N ALA A 417 -26.57 -1.36 2.06
CA ALA A 417 -27.59 -0.45 2.61
C ALA A 417 -28.89 -1.17 2.98
N LYS A 418 -29.15 -2.38 2.42
CA LYS A 418 -30.42 -3.12 2.53
C LYS A 418 -31.61 -2.35 1.99
N VAL A 419 -31.40 -1.62 0.92
CA VAL A 419 -32.38 -0.75 0.27
C VAL A 419 -32.87 -1.41 -1.00
N THR A 420 -34.21 -1.39 -1.19
CA THR A 420 -34.88 -1.92 -2.39
C THR A 420 -35.61 -0.85 -3.20
N GLU A 421 -35.96 0.27 -2.55
CA GLU A 421 -36.57 1.44 -3.19
C GLU A 421 -35.70 2.65 -2.95
N TYR A 422 -35.26 3.31 -4.01
CA TYR A 422 -34.34 4.45 -3.99
C TYR A 422 -34.62 5.36 -5.19
N TYR A 423 -34.14 6.60 -5.13
CA TYR A 423 -34.21 7.60 -6.20
C TYR A 423 -32.91 8.40 -6.21
N ASP A 424 -32.75 9.28 -7.19
CA ASP A 424 -31.60 10.15 -7.40
C ASP A 424 -30.25 9.42 -7.33
N TYR A 425 -30.23 8.24 -8.02
CA TYR A 425 -29.06 7.38 -8.07
C TYR A 425 -28.04 7.90 -9.08
N GLU A 426 -26.84 8.17 -8.60
CA GLU A 426 -25.68 8.54 -9.42
C GLU A 426 -24.54 7.53 -9.22
N ILE A 427 -23.72 7.34 -10.23
CA ILE A 427 -22.49 6.56 -10.19
C ILE A 427 -21.46 7.15 -11.13
N GLU A 428 -20.37 7.60 -10.56
CA GLU A 428 -19.21 8.11 -11.26
C GLU A 428 -18.00 7.20 -11.01
N LEU A 429 -17.02 7.25 -11.91
CA LEU A 429 -15.74 6.57 -11.78
C LEU A 429 -14.67 7.63 -11.67
N ASP A 430 -14.02 7.70 -10.50
CA ASP A 430 -12.91 8.58 -10.24
C ASP A 430 -11.75 7.80 -9.61
N ASP A 431 -10.54 8.01 -10.07
CA ASP A 431 -9.29 7.43 -9.57
C ASP A 431 -9.35 5.93 -9.20
N ASN A 432 -9.95 5.09 -10.08
CA ASN A 432 -10.19 3.65 -9.85
C ASN A 432 -11.21 3.32 -8.76
N GLU A 433 -11.98 4.28 -8.31
CA GLU A 433 -13.07 4.11 -7.35
C GLU A 433 -14.41 4.47 -8.00
N TYR A 434 -15.45 3.72 -7.66
CA TYR A 434 -16.82 4.14 -7.95
C TYR A 434 -17.32 5.00 -6.79
N GLU A 435 -17.64 6.25 -7.07
CA GLU A 435 -18.43 7.12 -6.19
C GLU A 435 -19.90 6.93 -6.53
N ILE A 436 -20.69 6.56 -5.54
CA ILE A 436 -22.09 6.19 -5.71
C ILE A 436 -22.91 6.90 -4.68
N SER A 437 -23.91 7.68 -5.13
CA SER A 437 -24.91 8.29 -4.26
C SER A 437 -26.31 7.84 -4.65
N PHE A 438 -27.18 7.79 -3.67
CA PHE A 438 -28.62 7.56 -3.86
C PHE A 438 -29.40 7.95 -2.62
N GLU A 439 -30.66 8.27 -2.81
CA GLU A 439 -31.57 8.68 -1.74
C GLU A 439 -32.67 7.65 -1.49
N THR A 440 -33.15 7.62 -0.26
CA THR A 440 -34.41 7.01 0.16
C THR A 440 -35.32 8.09 0.79
N ARG A 441 -36.48 7.73 1.27
CA ARG A 441 -37.36 8.70 1.93
C ARG A 441 -36.81 9.27 3.25
N GLU A 442 -35.86 8.55 3.88
CA GLU A 442 -35.36 8.87 5.22
C GLU A 442 -33.89 9.21 5.22
N TYR A 443 -33.12 8.73 4.23
CA TYR A 443 -31.66 8.83 4.21
C TYR A 443 -31.09 9.10 2.83
N GLU A 444 -30.02 9.90 2.78
CA GLU A 444 -29.07 10.01 1.69
C GLU A 444 -27.87 9.10 1.97
N TYR A 445 -27.39 8.43 0.92
CA TYR A 445 -26.29 7.47 1.00
C TYR A 445 -25.19 7.87 0.04
N GLU A 446 -23.97 7.93 0.54
CA GLU A 446 -22.77 8.08 -0.26
C GLU A 446 -21.81 6.90 -0.03
N TYR A 447 -21.29 6.34 -1.11
CA TYR A 447 -20.38 5.22 -1.07
C TYR A 447 -19.18 5.44 -2.00
N LYS A 448 -17.99 5.01 -1.54
CA LYS A 448 -16.83 4.80 -2.41
C LYS A 448 -16.46 3.33 -2.45
N LEU A 449 -16.34 2.79 -3.65
CA LEU A 449 -15.98 1.40 -3.90
C LEU A 449 -14.72 1.32 -4.77
N ASP A 450 -13.79 0.44 -4.39
CA ASP A 450 -12.71 0.02 -5.29
C ASP A 450 -13.31 -0.57 -6.58
N ALA A 451 -13.01 0.03 -7.72
CA ALA A 451 -13.66 -0.32 -8.99
C ALA A 451 -13.27 -1.70 -9.52
N ARG A 452 -12.19 -2.32 -9.05
CA ARG A 452 -11.74 -3.66 -9.47
C ARG A 452 -12.35 -4.76 -8.61
N THR A 453 -12.34 -4.56 -7.30
CA THR A 453 -12.75 -5.59 -6.34
C THR A 453 -14.21 -5.46 -5.90
N GLY A 454 -14.76 -4.23 -5.96
CA GLY A 454 -16.07 -3.89 -5.39
C GLY A 454 -16.06 -3.78 -3.87
N LYS A 455 -14.88 -3.67 -3.24
CA LYS A 455 -14.75 -3.44 -1.81
C LYS A 455 -15.26 -2.04 -1.48
N ILE A 456 -16.11 -1.93 -0.47
CA ILE A 456 -16.55 -0.64 0.07
C ILE A 456 -15.36 -0.03 0.82
N LEU A 457 -14.93 1.15 0.39
CA LEU A 457 -13.83 1.91 0.97
C LEU A 457 -14.35 2.94 1.96
N GLU A 458 -15.43 3.63 1.60
CA GLU A 458 -16.06 4.65 2.40
C GLU A 458 -17.58 4.54 2.30
N LYS A 459 -18.28 4.91 3.37
CA LYS A 459 -19.74 4.93 3.44
C LYS A 459 -20.16 6.03 4.36
N ASP A 460 -20.99 6.93 3.85
CA ASP A 460 -21.67 7.96 4.63
C ASP A 460 -23.20 7.83 4.51
N ILE A 461 -23.92 8.20 5.56
CA ILE A 461 -25.39 8.12 5.62
C ILE A 461 -25.91 9.33 6.38
N ASP A 462 -26.58 10.20 5.66
CA ASP A 462 -27.21 11.39 6.22
C ASP A 462 -28.75 11.24 6.27
N ILE A 463 -29.39 11.97 7.16
CA ILE A 463 -30.87 12.01 7.28
C ILE A 463 -31.36 13.05 6.28
N ASN A 464 -32.25 12.65 5.39
CA ASN A 464 -32.95 13.60 4.51
C ASN A 464 -33.78 14.60 5.33
N ASP A 465 -33.55 15.90 5.10
CA ASP A 465 -34.30 17.00 5.75
C ASP A 465 -35.76 17.10 5.28
#